data_00430defaef3b9ca344793909d2fea26
#
_entry.id   00430defaef3b9ca344793909d2fea26
#
_cell.length_a   1.000
_cell.length_b   1.000
_cell.length_c   1.000
_cell.angle_alpha   90.00
_cell.angle_beta   90.00
_cell.angle_gamma   90.00
#
_symmetry.space_group_name_H-M   'P 1'
#
loop_
_entity.id
_entity.type
_entity.pdbx_description
1 polymer ?
#
loop_
_entity_poly.entity_id
_entity_poly.type
_entity_poly.pdbx_seq_one_letter_code
_entity_poly.pdbx_strand_id
1 'polypeptide(L)'
;MNAHSLSRRRILTLAAAGLAFPLGGLPLAAAPRPIAMRPIPSTGEAIPVLGMGTWITFNVGSSSRLRDERVKVLQVFFDHGGRMVDSSPMYGSAEDVMGYCLKRVRDPSPLFSATKIWTSSDAGGVVQMQASERLWGESQFDLQQVHNLLNWEFHLARLKEWKVSGLIRYLGITTSHGRRHSDFAEVMQAEPLDFVQLTYNILDREVEDRLLPLAADRGQAVIVNRPFQRGGLFQSFGHHPLPEWAREFGARNWAQFFLKFVLSHPAVTCAIPATSQVGHMEENMAAARGPMPDADTRRRMIDYVERL
;
A
#
# COMPACT_ATOMS: atom_id res chain seq x y z
N MET A 1 -1.58 -90.59 -2.44
CA MET A 1 -0.33 -91.35 -2.58
C MET A 1 0.79 -90.38 -2.91
N ASN A 2 1.73 -90.30 -1.98
CA ASN A 2 3.14 -89.99 -2.16
C ASN A 2 3.58 -88.72 -2.85
N ALA A 3 4.10 -87.80 -2.20
CA ALA A 3 5.24 -87.64 -1.32
C ALA A 3 6.56 -87.23 -2.04
N HIS A 4 7.24 -86.38 -1.33
CA HIS A 4 8.67 -86.06 -1.39
C HIS A 4 9.09 -84.92 -2.37
N SER A 5 9.87 -83.99 -2.05
CA SER A 5 10.62 -83.54 -0.83
C SER A 5 11.77 -82.67 -1.36
N LEU A 6 12.09 -81.60 -0.63
CA LEU A 6 13.44 -81.09 -0.36
C LEU A 6 14.31 -80.68 -1.58
N SER A 7 15.04 -79.63 -1.67
CA SER A 7 15.80 -78.93 -0.64
C SER A 7 16.79 -77.95 -1.28
N ARG A 8 17.18 -76.92 -0.53
CA ARG A 8 18.52 -76.29 -0.43
C ARG A 8 18.77 -75.00 -1.23
N ARG A 9 18.60 -73.96 -0.50
CA ARG A 9 19.56 -72.87 -0.23
C ARG A 9 20.79 -72.83 -1.13
N ARG A 10 20.95 -71.74 -1.85
CA ARG A 10 22.26 -71.08 -2.03
C ARG A 10 22.09 -69.58 -1.88
N ILE A 11 22.66 -69.08 -0.80
CA ILE A 11 22.86 -67.69 -0.49
C ILE A 11 23.99 -67.20 -1.40
N LEU A 12 23.72 -66.24 -2.24
CA LEU A 12 24.76 -65.44 -2.93
C LEU A 12 24.70 -64.04 -2.31
N THR A 13 25.60 -63.76 -1.39
CA THR A 13 25.96 -62.45 -0.87
C THR A 13 26.65 -61.67 -1.99
N LEU A 14 25.92 -60.72 -2.59
CA LEU A 14 26.51 -59.64 -3.40
C LEU A 14 26.65 -58.41 -2.49
N ALA A 15 27.89 -58.12 -2.10
CA ALA A 15 28.26 -56.87 -1.47
C ALA A 15 28.14 -55.75 -2.52
N ALA A 16 27.03 -54.97 -2.46
CA ALA A 16 26.93 -53.72 -3.19
C ALA A 16 27.61 -52.63 -2.37
N ALA A 17 28.79 -52.21 -2.77
CA ALA A 17 29.43 -51.01 -2.26
C ALA A 17 28.61 -49.79 -2.77
N GLY A 18 27.74 -49.31 -1.91
CA GLY A 18 26.98 -48.09 -2.14
C GLY A 18 27.89 -46.87 -2.03
N LEU A 19 28.26 -46.27 -3.18
CA LEU A 19 28.77 -44.91 -3.22
C LEU A 19 27.66 -43.98 -2.81
N ALA A 20 27.66 -43.55 -1.56
CA ALA A 20 26.82 -42.45 -1.06
C ALA A 20 27.35 -41.13 -1.67
N PHE A 21 26.76 -40.72 -2.75
CA PHE A 21 26.89 -39.30 -3.21
C PHE A 21 26.14 -38.42 -2.19
N PRO A 22 26.80 -37.41 -1.59
CA PRO A 22 26.06 -36.42 -0.83
C PRO A 22 25.19 -35.66 -1.83
N LEU A 23 23.86 -35.84 -1.80
CA LEU A 23 22.90 -34.96 -2.42
C LEU A 23 23.07 -33.62 -1.72
N GLY A 24 23.92 -32.79 -2.29
CA GLY A 24 24.00 -31.37 -1.93
C GLY A 24 22.61 -30.77 -2.15
N GLY A 25 21.85 -30.62 -1.06
CA GLY A 25 20.58 -29.95 -1.09
C GLY A 25 20.79 -28.54 -1.65
N LEU A 26 20.27 -28.29 -2.84
CA LEU A 26 20.15 -26.92 -3.34
C LEU A 26 19.44 -26.12 -2.25
N PRO A 27 19.94 -24.94 -1.86
CA PRO A 27 19.25 -24.12 -0.90
C PRO A 27 17.84 -23.84 -1.45
N LEU A 28 16.84 -24.37 -0.77
CA LEU A 28 15.43 -24.03 -1.05
C LEU A 28 15.35 -22.50 -0.95
N ALA A 29 15.11 -21.82 -2.06
CA ALA A 29 14.89 -20.40 -2.03
C ALA A 29 13.78 -20.13 -1.02
N ALA A 30 14.09 -19.42 0.06
CA ALA A 30 13.11 -19.11 1.09
C ALA A 30 11.91 -18.42 0.42
N ALA A 31 10.71 -18.93 0.65
CA ALA A 31 9.48 -18.30 0.15
C ALA A 31 9.47 -16.81 0.52
N PRO A 32 9.04 -15.94 -0.39
CA PRO A 32 8.98 -14.51 -0.10
C PRO A 32 8.18 -14.28 1.18
N ARG A 33 8.74 -13.50 2.12
CA ARG A 33 8.03 -13.16 3.36
C ARG A 33 6.70 -12.51 3.01
N PRO A 34 5.60 -12.81 3.73
CA PRO A 34 4.30 -12.21 3.47
C PRO A 34 4.36 -10.69 3.61
N ILE A 35 3.49 -9.99 2.90
CA ILE A 35 3.29 -8.55 3.07
C ILE A 35 2.70 -8.28 4.45
N ALA A 36 3.16 -7.22 5.12
CA ALA A 36 2.60 -6.82 6.41
C ALA A 36 1.18 -6.28 6.20
N MET A 37 0.28 -6.65 7.13
CA MET A 37 -1.14 -6.26 7.11
C MET A 37 -1.46 -5.46 8.37
N ARG A 38 -2.43 -4.54 8.26
CA ARG A 38 -3.00 -3.82 9.40
C ARG A 38 -4.51 -3.77 9.33
N PRO A 39 -5.20 -3.87 10.46
CA PRO A 39 -6.66 -3.78 10.49
C PRO A 39 -7.12 -2.34 10.26
N ILE A 40 -8.24 -2.19 9.58
CA ILE A 40 -9.06 -0.98 9.60
C ILE A 40 -9.77 -0.98 10.97
N PRO A 41 -9.53 0.00 11.87
CA PRO A 41 -10.02 -0.10 13.24
C PRO A 41 -11.54 -0.23 13.35
N SER A 42 -12.30 0.42 12.46
CA SER A 42 -13.77 0.43 12.50
C SER A 42 -14.41 -0.93 12.19
N THR A 43 -13.71 -1.85 11.49
CA THR A 43 -14.27 -3.14 11.04
C THR A 43 -13.40 -4.34 11.37
N GLY A 44 -12.11 -4.14 11.63
CA GLY A 44 -11.14 -5.22 11.76
C GLY A 44 -10.68 -5.83 10.43
N GLU A 45 -11.18 -5.37 9.27
CA GLU A 45 -10.70 -5.82 7.96
C GLU A 45 -9.22 -5.51 7.82
N ALA A 46 -8.41 -6.53 7.50
CA ALA A 46 -6.98 -6.36 7.30
C ALA A 46 -6.65 -5.93 5.88
N ILE A 47 -5.89 -4.86 5.73
CA ILE A 47 -5.35 -4.39 4.45
C ILE A 47 -3.83 -4.35 4.47
N PRO A 48 -3.16 -4.49 3.30
CA PRO A 48 -1.71 -4.31 3.19
C PRO A 48 -1.27 -2.93 3.68
N VAL A 49 -0.15 -2.87 4.39
CA VAL A 49 0.42 -1.60 4.88
C VAL A 49 0.91 -0.69 3.74
N LEU A 50 0.99 -1.21 2.52
CA LEU A 50 1.36 -0.46 1.33
C LEU A 50 0.26 -0.55 0.26
N GLY A 51 -0.24 0.59 -0.14
CA GLY A 51 -1.11 0.82 -1.27
C GLY A 51 -0.37 1.53 -2.42
N MET A 52 -1.13 2.02 -3.39
CA MET A 52 -0.63 2.74 -4.56
C MET A 52 -1.43 4.03 -4.77
N GLY A 53 -0.73 5.19 -4.84
CA GLY A 53 -1.31 6.45 -5.30
C GLY A 53 -1.19 6.60 -6.82
N THR A 54 -2.10 7.38 -7.42
CA THR A 54 -2.15 7.57 -8.88
C THR A 54 -1.81 8.99 -9.34
N TRP A 55 -1.67 9.94 -8.41
CA TRP A 55 -1.44 11.35 -8.74
C TRP A 55 -0.19 11.54 -9.60
N ILE A 56 -0.30 12.32 -10.69
CA ILE A 56 0.71 12.54 -11.73
C ILE A 56 1.07 11.26 -12.51
N THR A 57 1.35 10.16 -11.83
CA THR A 57 1.90 8.94 -12.43
C THR A 57 0.92 8.24 -13.38
N PHE A 58 -0.39 8.35 -13.12
CA PHE A 58 -1.45 7.80 -13.98
C PHE A 58 -2.14 8.87 -14.84
N ASN A 59 -1.78 10.14 -14.72
CA ASN A 59 -2.29 11.20 -15.59
C ASN A 59 -1.55 11.20 -16.94
N VAL A 60 -1.80 10.20 -17.79
CA VAL A 60 -1.10 9.97 -19.07
C VAL A 60 -1.97 10.17 -20.30
N GLY A 61 -3.18 10.71 -20.11
CA GLY A 61 -4.11 10.99 -21.20
C GLY A 61 -4.53 9.72 -21.95
N SER A 62 -4.63 9.82 -23.27
CA SER A 62 -5.08 8.73 -24.16
C SER A 62 -3.94 7.92 -24.78
N SER A 63 -2.67 8.14 -24.40
CA SER A 63 -1.52 7.43 -24.94
C SER A 63 -1.59 5.94 -24.61
N SER A 64 -1.86 5.07 -25.60
CA SER A 64 -1.95 3.63 -25.44
C SER A 64 -0.67 3.05 -24.84
N ARG A 65 0.50 3.46 -25.34
CA ARG A 65 1.80 3.02 -24.84
C ARG A 65 1.98 3.32 -23.35
N LEU A 66 1.67 4.56 -22.92
CA LEU A 66 1.81 4.93 -21.51
C LEU A 66 0.77 4.22 -20.63
N ARG A 67 -0.47 4.03 -21.12
CA ARG A 67 -1.49 3.26 -20.42
C ARG A 67 -1.06 1.79 -20.23
N ASP A 68 -0.49 1.16 -21.27
CA ASP A 68 0.01 -0.22 -21.19
C ASP A 68 1.18 -0.36 -20.20
N GLU A 69 2.03 0.66 -20.08
CA GLU A 69 3.03 0.72 -19.01
C GLU A 69 2.38 0.75 -17.62
N ARG A 70 1.27 1.48 -17.44
CA ARG A 70 0.53 1.50 -16.16
C ARG A 70 -0.16 0.18 -15.85
N VAL A 71 -0.63 -0.54 -16.87
CA VAL A 71 -1.13 -1.92 -16.69
C VAL A 71 -0.06 -2.80 -16.06
N LYS A 72 1.19 -2.73 -16.52
CA LYS A 72 2.31 -3.51 -15.95
C LYS A 72 2.59 -3.13 -14.50
N VAL A 73 2.56 -1.83 -14.17
CA VAL A 73 2.76 -1.36 -12.79
C VAL A 73 1.66 -1.88 -11.87
N LEU A 74 0.39 -1.78 -12.28
CA LEU A 74 -0.75 -2.27 -11.51
C LEU A 74 -0.72 -3.80 -11.37
N GLN A 75 -0.33 -4.53 -12.42
CA GLN A 75 -0.18 -5.99 -12.37
C GLN A 75 0.85 -6.40 -11.32
N VAL A 76 2.04 -5.78 -11.34
CA VAL A 76 3.10 -6.05 -10.35
C VAL A 76 2.63 -5.69 -8.94
N PHE A 77 1.89 -4.61 -8.76
CA PHE A 77 1.30 -4.25 -7.48
C PHE A 77 0.41 -5.36 -6.92
N PHE A 78 -0.52 -5.89 -7.72
CA PHE A 78 -1.39 -7.00 -7.31
C PHE A 78 -0.61 -8.31 -7.13
N ASP A 79 0.30 -8.65 -8.01
CA ASP A 79 1.15 -9.87 -7.92
C ASP A 79 1.97 -9.89 -6.62
N HIS A 80 2.32 -8.71 -6.07
CA HIS A 80 3.03 -8.59 -4.81
C HIS A 80 2.10 -8.44 -3.57
N GLY A 81 0.79 -8.62 -3.74
CA GLY A 81 -0.19 -8.60 -2.66
C GLY A 81 -0.71 -7.21 -2.30
N GLY A 82 -0.50 -6.21 -3.17
CA GLY A 82 -1.12 -4.90 -3.03
C GLY A 82 -2.63 -4.97 -3.21
N ARG A 83 -3.37 -4.06 -2.56
CA ARG A 83 -4.84 -3.99 -2.66
C ARG A 83 -5.34 -2.57 -2.84
N MET A 84 -5.00 -1.63 -1.95
CA MET A 84 -5.52 -0.27 -1.97
C MET A 84 -4.91 0.55 -3.11
N VAL A 85 -5.75 1.07 -4.00
CA VAL A 85 -5.38 2.06 -5.01
C VAL A 85 -6.15 3.34 -4.75
N ASP A 86 -5.43 4.46 -4.56
CA ASP A 86 -5.99 5.77 -4.25
C ASP A 86 -5.88 6.72 -5.44
N SER A 87 -7.02 7.29 -5.86
CA SER A 87 -7.13 8.28 -6.92
C SER A 87 -7.97 9.49 -6.52
N SER A 88 -8.30 10.35 -7.48
CA SER A 88 -9.19 11.50 -7.29
C SER A 88 -9.64 12.06 -8.64
N PRO A 89 -10.86 12.59 -8.75
CA PRO A 89 -11.32 13.33 -9.94
C PRO A 89 -10.41 14.51 -10.34
N MET A 90 -9.66 15.09 -9.38
CA MET A 90 -8.73 16.17 -9.69
C MET A 90 -7.41 15.72 -10.35
N TYR A 91 -7.17 14.41 -10.49
CA TYR A 91 -5.91 13.88 -11.02
C TYR A 91 -5.88 13.74 -12.55
N GLY A 92 -6.65 14.56 -13.25
CA GLY A 92 -6.71 14.56 -14.72
C GLY A 92 -7.28 13.25 -15.26
N SER A 93 -6.52 12.55 -16.09
CA SER A 93 -6.95 11.28 -16.70
C SER A 93 -6.72 10.04 -15.80
N ALA A 94 -6.26 10.21 -14.54
CA ALA A 94 -5.83 9.08 -13.73
C ALA A 94 -6.93 8.03 -13.50
N GLU A 95 -8.18 8.44 -13.28
CA GLU A 95 -9.30 7.52 -13.08
C GLU A 95 -9.70 6.79 -14.37
N ASP A 96 -9.68 7.44 -15.53
CA ASP A 96 -9.87 6.79 -16.83
C ASP A 96 -8.75 5.77 -17.12
N VAL A 97 -7.51 6.13 -16.79
CA VAL A 97 -6.36 5.21 -16.94
C VAL A 97 -6.49 4.03 -15.97
N MET A 98 -7.01 4.22 -14.76
CA MET A 98 -7.29 3.11 -13.84
C MET A 98 -8.31 2.13 -14.44
N GLY A 99 -9.44 2.61 -14.95
CA GLY A 99 -10.42 1.74 -15.61
C GLY A 99 -9.85 1.02 -16.84
N TYR A 100 -8.97 1.69 -17.59
CA TYR A 100 -8.23 1.02 -18.67
C TYR A 100 -7.35 -0.11 -18.15
N CYS A 101 -6.64 0.10 -17.03
CA CYS A 101 -5.76 -0.88 -16.42
C CYS A 101 -6.53 -2.07 -15.83
N LEU A 102 -7.61 -1.80 -15.08
CA LEU A 102 -8.42 -2.84 -14.44
C LEU A 102 -9.01 -3.85 -15.45
N LYS A 103 -9.36 -3.39 -16.64
CA LYS A 103 -9.84 -4.27 -17.74
C LYS A 103 -8.74 -5.15 -18.34
N ARG A 104 -7.46 -4.92 -18.02
CA ARG A 104 -6.30 -5.57 -18.67
C ARG A 104 -5.38 -6.33 -17.75
N VAL A 105 -5.43 -6.08 -16.44
CA VAL A 105 -4.75 -6.93 -15.45
C VAL A 105 -5.40 -8.31 -15.41
N ARG A 106 -4.62 -9.32 -15.04
CA ARG A 106 -5.09 -10.73 -15.03
C ARG A 106 -6.21 -10.97 -14.03
N ASP A 107 -6.12 -10.36 -12.85
CA ASP A 107 -7.10 -10.50 -11.78
C ASP A 107 -7.21 -9.17 -11.01
N PRO A 108 -8.29 -8.40 -11.21
CA PRO A 108 -8.53 -7.16 -10.46
C PRO A 108 -9.19 -7.41 -9.09
N SER A 109 -9.60 -8.64 -8.75
CA SER A 109 -10.37 -8.95 -7.54
C SER A 109 -9.72 -8.53 -6.22
N PRO A 110 -8.37 -8.41 -6.09
CA PRO A 110 -7.76 -7.90 -4.87
C PRO A 110 -7.99 -6.40 -4.63
N LEU A 111 -8.52 -5.65 -5.58
CA LEU A 111 -8.67 -4.20 -5.50
C LEU A 111 -9.44 -3.76 -4.24
N PHE A 112 -8.84 -2.84 -3.49
CA PHE A 112 -9.50 -1.96 -2.53
C PHE A 112 -9.51 -0.56 -3.15
N SER A 113 -10.66 -0.16 -3.68
CA SER A 113 -10.82 1.06 -4.46
C SER A 113 -11.01 2.28 -3.56
N ALA A 114 -10.16 3.31 -3.71
CA ALA A 114 -10.25 4.55 -2.98
C ALA A 114 -10.24 5.76 -3.93
N THR A 115 -11.24 6.65 -3.80
CA THR A 115 -11.28 7.91 -4.54
C THR A 115 -11.82 9.03 -3.66
N LYS A 116 -12.08 10.20 -4.25
CA LYS A 116 -12.38 11.43 -3.50
C LYS A 116 -13.49 12.24 -4.16
N ILE A 117 -14.08 13.14 -3.37
CA ILE A 117 -14.88 14.25 -3.86
C ILE A 117 -14.04 15.52 -3.78
N TRP A 118 -13.94 16.26 -4.89
CA TRP A 118 -13.21 17.52 -4.95
C TRP A 118 -14.02 18.55 -5.76
N THR A 119 -14.98 19.18 -5.13
CA THR A 119 -15.81 20.24 -5.69
C THR A 119 -16.39 21.11 -4.57
N SER A 120 -16.60 22.38 -4.83
CA SER A 120 -17.34 23.28 -3.95
C SER A 120 -18.86 23.22 -4.16
N SER A 121 -19.32 22.53 -5.21
CA SER A 121 -20.74 22.37 -5.50
C SER A 121 -21.32 21.14 -4.81
N ASP A 122 -22.41 21.32 -4.11
CA ASP A 122 -23.14 20.25 -3.42
C ASP A 122 -23.59 19.14 -4.38
N ALA A 123 -24.23 19.50 -5.49
CA ALA A 123 -24.62 18.55 -6.52
C ALA A 123 -23.42 17.93 -7.25
N GLY A 124 -22.31 18.67 -7.35
CA GLY A 124 -21.10 18.22 -8.02
C GLY A 124 -20.47 16.97 -7.39
N GLY A 125 -20.63 16.77 -6.10
CA GLY A 125 -20.14 15.59 -5.41
C GLY A 125 -20.76 14.28 -5.93
N VAL A 126 -22.07 14.28 -6.16
CA VAL A 126 -22.78 13.13 -6.75
C VAL A 126 -22.31 12.87 -8.18
N VAL A 127 -22.17 13.94 -8.97
CA VAL A 127 -21.71 13.84 -10.36
C VAL A 127 -20.29 13.27 -10.42
N GLN A 128 -19.39 13.70 -9.53
CA GLN A 128 -18.02 13.16 -9.47
C GLN A 128 -17.99 11.68 -9.08
N MET A 129 -18.75 11.27 -8.08
CA MET A 129 -18.82 9.86 -7.68
C MET A 129 -19.29 8.98 -8.86
N GLN A 130 -20.41 9.35 -9.48
CA GLN A 130 -20.93 8.61 -10.64
C GLN A 130 -19.95 8.60 -11.83
N ALA A 131 -19.18 9.68 -12.01
CA ALA A 131 -18.14 9.70 -13.02
C ALA A 131 -17.00 8.75 -12.67
N SER A 132 -16.55 8.73 -11.43
CA SER A 132 -15.52 7.80 -10.95
C SER A 132 -15.94 6.33 -11.10
N GLU A 133 -17.19 6.00 -10.73
CA GLU A 133 -17.76 4.66 -10.94
C GLU A 133 -17.69 4.23 -12.41
N ARG A 134 -18.14 5.09 -13.32
CA ARG A 134 -18.08 4.81 -14.77
C ARG A 134 -16.66 4.67 -15.29
N LEU A 135 -15.75 5.54 -14.83
CA LEU A 135 -14.35 5.56 -15.28
C LEU A 135 -13.59 4.32 -14.82
N TRP A 136 -13.77 3.90 -13.57
CA TRP A 136 -13.13 2.70 -13.05
C TRP A 136 -13.81 1.41 -13.51
N GLY A 137 -15.12 1.46 -13.80
CA GLY A 137 -15.95 0.29 -14.07
C GLY A 137 -16.39 -0.41 -12.78
N GLU A 138 -16.37 0.30 -11.66
CA GLU A 138 -16.78 -0.16 -10.33
C GLU A 138 -18.16 0.38 -9.99
N SER A 139 -19.04 -0.46 -9.42
CA SER A 139 -20.38 -0.05 -8.98
C SER A 139 -20.42 0.41 -7.51
N GLN A 140 -19.36 0.15 -6.76
CA GLN A 140 -19.22 0.50 -5.36
C GLN A 140 -17.74 0.75 -5.05
N PHE A 141 -17.42 1.91 -4.50
CA PHE A 141 -16.08 2.16 -3.98
C PHE A 141 -15.96 1.63 -2.56
N ASP A 142 -14.77 1.08 -2.23
CA ASP A 142 -14.47 0.73 -0.85
C ASP A 142 -14.37 1.99 0.00
N LEU A 143 -13.61 3.00 -0.42
CA LEU A 143 -13.38 4.21 0.32
C LEU A 143 -13.66 5.47 -0.52
N GLN A 144 -14.56 6.31 -0.03
CA GLN A 144 -14.81 7.63 -0.58
C GLN A 144 -14.37 8.71 0.43
N GLN A 145 -13.61 9.72 -0.03
CA GLN A 145 -13.01 10.72 0.84
C GLN A 145 -13.36 12.14 0.41
N VAL A 146 -13.49 13.07 1.37
CA VAL A 146 -13.54 14.51 1.08
C VAL A 146 -12.12 15.02 0.88
N HIS A 147 -11.81 15.54 -0.31
CA HIS A 147 -10.46 15.94 -0.70
C HIS A 147 -10.08 17.33 -0.15
N ASN A 148 -9.04 17.37 0.69
CA ASN A 148 -8.50 18.61 1.30
C ASN A 148 -9.56 19.43 2.07
N LEU A 149 -10.54 18.77 2.68
CA LEU A 149 -11.65 19.42 3.39
C LEU A 149 -12.44 20.44 2.54
N LEU A 150 -12.49 20.27 1.21
CA LEU A 150 -13.25 21.17 0.36
C LEU A 150 -14.74 20.91 0.51
N ASN A 151 -15.50 21.90 1.01
CA ASN A 151 -16.94 21.80 1.30
C ASN A 151 -17.28 20.55 2.14
N TRP A 152 -16.47 20.29 3.16
CA TRP A 152 -16.48 19.03 3.90
C TRP A 152 -17.78 18.77 4.65
N GLU A 153 -18.41 19.81 5.20
CA GLU A 153 -19.64 19.69 5.97
C GLU A 153 -20.75 19.03 5.14
N PHE A 154 -20.92 19.53 3.91
CA PHE A 154 -21.92 19.00 3.00
C PHE A 154 -21.53 17.61 2.48
N HIS A 155 -20.30 17.47 1.98
CA HIS A 155 -19.88 16.21 1.36
C HIS A 155 -19.78 15.07 2.38
N LEU A 156 -19.34 15.34 3.61
CA LEU A 156 -19.25 14.32 4.64
C LEU A 156 -20.64 13.83 5.07
N ALA A 157 -21.63 14.75 5.18
CA ALA A 157 -23.02 14.36 5.42
C ALA A 157 -23.53 13.40 4.31
N ARG A 158 -23.24 13.72 3.07
CA ARG A 158 -23.58 12.86 1.92
C ARG A 158 -22.85 11.51 1.96
N LEU A 159 -21.55 11.47 2.29
CA LEU A 159 -20.80 10.22 2.41
C LEU A 159 -21.37 9.31 3.51
N LYS A 160 -21.86 9.88 4.62
CA LYS A 160 -22.55 9.12 5.68
C LYS A 160 -23.82 8.44 5.15
N GLU A 161 -24.64 9.17 4.37
CA GLU A 161 -25.82 8.61 3.72
C GLU A 161 -25.45 7.47 2.76
N TRP A 162 -24.41 7.65 1.95
CA TRP A 162 -23.94 6.62 1.01
C TRP A 162 -23.40 5.39 1.71
N LYS A 163 -22.72 5.56 2.85
CA LYS A 163 -22.27 4.43 3.67
C LYS A 163 -23.46 3.66 4.23
N VAL A 164 -24.47 4.34 4.77
CA VAL A 164 -25.69 3.70 5.32
C VAL A 164 -26.45 2.96 4.22
N SER A 165 -26.53 3.49 3.00
CA SER A 165 -27.19 2.86 1.87
C SER A 165 -26.37 1.77 1.18
N GLY A 166 -25.12 1.55 1.59
CA GLY A 166 -24.23 0.56 1.01
C GLY A 166 -23.62 0.95 -0.34
N LEU A 167 -23.69 2.22 -0.74
CA LEU A 167 -23.03 2.71 -1.96
C LEU A 167 -21.51 2.83 -1.81
N ILE A 168 -21.04 3.00 -0.58
CA ILE A 168 -19.63 2.95 -0.22
C ILE A 168 -19.44 2.11 1.04
N ARG A 169 -18.27 1.53 1.26
CA ARG A 169 -17.97 0.74 2.47
C ARG A 169 -17.41 1.61 3.59
N TYR A 170 -16.53 2.55 3.26
CA TYR A 170 -15.81 3.41 4.16
C TYR A 170 -15.87 4.86 3.73
N LEU A 171 -15.81 5.76 4.68
CA LEU A 171 -15.71 7.20 4.43
C LEU A 171 -14.49 7.81 5.13
N GLY A 172 -13.99 8.91 4.57
CA GLY A 172 -12.84 9.59 5.13
C GLY A 172 -12.68 11.03 4.67
N ILE A 173 -11.65 11.66 5.20
CA ILE A 173 -11.21 13.02 4.84
C ILE A 173 -9.74 13.03 4.49
N THR A 174 -9.29 14.01 3.72
CA THR A 174 -7.88 14.13 3.36
C THR A 174 -7.34 15.54 3.57
N THR A 175 -6.04 15.61 3.86
CA THR A 175 -5.23 16.82 3.79
C THR A 175 -3.88 16.52 3.13
N SER A 176 -3.17 17.57 2.73
CA SER A 176 -1.82 17.43 2.18
C SER A 176 -0.98 18.68 2.48
N HIS A 177 0.36 18.53 2.52
CA HIS A 177 1.33 19.62 2.70
C HIS A 177 1.23 20.35 4.05
N GLY A 178 0.85 19.69 5.13
CA GLY A 178 0.69 20.34 6.45
C GLY A 178 -0.43 21.40 6.52
N ARG A 179 -1.35 21.38 5.53
CA ARG A 179 -2.41 22.39 5.47
C ARG A 179 -3.60 22.03 6.33
N ARG A 180 -4.18 23.07 6.96
CA ARG A 180 -5.43 22.93 7.71
C ARG A 180 -5.38 21.85 8.81
N HIS A 181 -4.22 21.62 9.43
CA HIS A 181 -4.10 20.58 10.47
C HIS A 181 -5.02 20.86 11.68
N SER A 182 -5.27 22.15 12.02
CA SER A 182 -6.21 22.51 13.07
C SER A 182 -7.64 22.09 12.71
N ASP A 183 -8.15 22.55 11.58
CA ASP A 183 -9.50 22.21 11.09
C ASP A 183 -9.63 20.69 10.90
N PHE A 184 -8.59 20.07 10.39
CA PHE A 184 -8.56 18.62 10.17
C PHE A 184 -8.72 17.85 11.48
N ALA A 185 -8.02 18.27 12.54
CA ALA A 185 -8.14 17.69 13.87
C ALA A 185 -9.53 17.90 14.47
N GLU A 186 -10.15 19.06 14.25
CA GLU A 186 -11.52 19.34 14.73
C GLU A 186 -12.52 18.38 14.07
N VAL A 187 -12.43 18.19 12.75
CA VAL A 187 -13.28 17.23 12.02
C VAL A 187 -13.03 15.80 12.49
N MET A 188 -11.75 15.40 12.68
CA MET A 188 -11.40 14.07 13.22
C MET A 188 -12.01 13.82 14.61
N GLN A 189 -12.09 14.84 15.45
CA GLN A 189 -12.72 14.74 16.79
C GLN A 189 -14.24 14.65 16.73
N ALA A 190 -14.86 15.43 15.84
CA ALA A 190 -16.31 15.59 15.80
C ALA A 190 -17.01 14.46 15.01
N GLU A 191 -16.35 13.91 14.00
CA GLU A 191 -16.99 13.08 12.97
C GLU A 191 -16.61 11.59 13.07
N PRO A 192 -17.55 10.67 12.80
CA PRO A 192 -17.32 9.23 12.81
C PRO A 192 -16.63 8.80 11.49
N LEU A 193 -15.34 9.04 11.37
CA LEU A 193 -14.55 8.71 10.21
C LEU A 193 -13.97 7.30 10.31
N ASP A 194 -13.94 6.57 9.18
CA ASP A 194 -13.21 5.31 9.07
C ASP A 194 -11.74 5.56 8.73
N PHE A 195 -11.49 6.54 7.84
CA PHE A 195 -10.15 6.86 7.34
C PHE A 195 -9.83 8.35 7.42
N VAL A 196 -8.57 8.63 7.68
CA VAL A 196 -7.97 9.95 7.52
C VAL A 196 -6.72 9.82 6.65
N GLN A 197 -6.56 10.72 5.67
CA GLN A 197 -5.40 10.71 4.79
C GLN A 197 -4.60 12.01 4.98
N LEU A 198 -3.31 11.87 5.28
CA LEU A 198 -2.44 12.99 5.62
C LEU A 198 -1.02 12.79 5.08
N THR A 199 -0.26 13.90 5.00
CA THR A 199 1.16 13.83 4.61
C THR A 199 2.00 13.45 5.81
N TYR A 200 2.84 12.43 5.63
CA TYR A 200 3.81 12.00 6.62
C TYR A 200 5.03 11.35 5.95
N ASN A 201 6.21 11.77 6.33
CA ASN A 201 7.48 11.19 5.90
C ASN A 201 8.60 11.61 6.88
N ILE A 202 9.81 11.19 6.63
CA ILE A 202 10.93 11.40 7.55
C ILE A 202 11.27 12.89 7.82
N LEU A 203 10.90 13.80 6.93
CA LEU A 203 11.07 15.25 7.11
C LEU A 203 9.77 15.94 7.56
N ASP A 204 8.61 15.53 7.05
CA ASP A 204 7.29 16.08 7.40
C ASP A 204 6.70 15.26 8.54
N ARG A 205 7.10 15.54 9.81
CA ARG A 205 6.72 14.77 11.01
C ARG A 205 5.70 15.48 11.91
N GLU A 206 5.26 16.68 11.59
CA GLU A 206 4.33 17.48 12.42
C GLU A 206 3.07 16.70 12.86
N VAL A 207 2.61 15.75 12.05
CA VAL A 207 1.43 14.93 12.36
C VAL A 207 1.64 13.99 13.56
N GLU A 208 2.90 13.70 13.93
CA GLU A 208 3.23 12.89 15.12
C GLU A 208 2.81 13.58 16.42
N ASP A 209 2.77 14.91 16.45
CA ASP A 209 2.45 15.68 17.66
C ASP A 209 0.96 15.60 18.04
N ARG A 210 0.06 15.53 17.04
CA ARG A 210 -1.39 15.59 17.30
C ARG A 210 -2.22 14.64 16.44
N LEU A 211 -2.04 14.61 15.12
CA LEU A 211 -3.01 13.92 14.24
C LEU A 211 -2.89 12.40 14.30
N LEU A 212 -1.68 11.85 14.40
CA LEU A 212 -1.49 10.41 14.53
C LEU A 212 -1.97 9.88 15.89
N PRO A 213 -1.65 10.52 17.05
CA PRO A 213 -2.26 10.15 18.32
C PRO A 213 -3.80 10.23 18.29
N LEU A 214 -4.35 11.33 17.75
CA LEU A 214 -5.80 11.50 17.64
C LEU A 214 -6.47 10.41 16.79
N ALA A 215 -5.87 10.03 15.66
CA ALA A 215 -6.37 8.94 14.83
C ALA A 215 -6.42 7.61 15.60
N ALA A 216 -5.37 7.32 16.37
CA ALA A 216 -5.31 6.13 17.22
C ALA A 216 -6.39 6.14 18.30
N ASP A 217 -6.56 7.26 19.02
CA ASP A 217 -7.58 7.43 20.09
C ASP A 217 -9.01 7.32 19.54
N ARG A 218 -9.24 7.77 18.30
CA ARG A 218 -10.54 7.75 17.64
C ARG A 218 -10.81 6.46 16.85
N GLY A 219 -9.84 5.54 16.76
CA GLY A 219 -9.97 4.32 15.99
C GLY A 219 -10.12 4.58 14.48
N GLN A 220 -9.42 5.58 13.95
CA GLN A 220 -9.43 5.95 12.54
C GLN A 220 -8.21 5.36 11.83
N ALA A 221 -8.41 4.73 10.67
CA ALA A 221 -7.32 4.23 9.84
C ALA A 221 -6.57 5.40 9.17
N VAL A 222 -5.24 5.37 9.22
CA VAL A 222 -4.41 6.43 8.65
C VAL A 222 -3.81 6.01 7.32
N ILE A 223 -4.12 6.76 6.27
CA ILE A 223 -3.46 6.67 4.96
C ILE A 223 -2.41 7.78 4.88
N VAL A 224 -1.18 7.39 4.55
CA VAL A 224 -0.09 8.34 4.36
C VAL A 224 0.10 8.65 2.88
N ASN A 225 -0.15 9.90 2.50
CA ASN A 225 0.23 10.42 1.19
C ASN A 225 1.63 11.06 1.22
N ARG A 226 2.23 11.27 0.04
CA ARG A 226 3.54 11.93 -0.14
C ARG A 226 4.68 11.34 0.71
N PRO A 227 4.81 10.01 0.85
CA PRO A 227 5.87 9.39 1.66
C PRO A 227 7.27 9.73 1.16
N PHE A 228 7.42 10.22 -0.09
CA PHE A 228 8.68 10.63 -0.71
C PHE A 228 8.76 12.14 -1.03
N GLN A 229 7.88 12.98 -0.46
CA GLN A 229 7.81 14.43 -0.81
C GLN A 229 7.76 14.70 -2.32
N ARG A 230 6.99 13.90 -3.08
CA ARG A 230 6.94 14.00 -4.57
C ARG A 230 8.30 13.74 -5.25
N GLY A 231 9.16 12.98 -4.64
CA GLY A 231 10.52 12.70 -5.10
C GLY A 231 11.59 13.60 -4.50
N GLY A 232 11.22 14.62 -3.70
CA GLY A 232 12.16 15.53 -3.05
C GLY A 232 13.17 14.81 -2.16
N LEU A 233 12.75 13.76 -1.44
CA LEU A 233 13.66 12.96 -0.61
C LEU A 233 14.77 12.29 -1.44
N PHE A 234 14.48 11.86 -2.67
CA PHE A 234 15.51 11.28 -3.53
C PHE A 234 16.47 12.34 -4.11
N GLN A 235 15.94 13.54 -4.37
CA GLN A 235 16.78 14.66 -4.81
C GLN A 235 17.76 15.10 -3.71
N SER A 236 17.27 15.13 -2.45
CA SER A 236 18.11 15.54 -1.30
C SER A 236 19.09 14.46 -0.86
N PHE A 237 18.68 13.19 -0.83
CA PHE A 237 19.45 12.13 -0.17
C PHE A 237 19.95 11.02 -1.09
N GLY A 238 19.41 10.91 -2.32
CA GLY A 238 19.72 9.80 -3.22
C GLY A 238 21.19 9.67 -3.63
N HIS A 239 21.97 10.75 -3.52
CA HIS A 239 23.41 10.77 -3.81
C HIS A 239 24.28 10.38 -2.60
N HIS A 240 23.71 10.31 -1.39
CA HIS A 240 24.39 9.82 -0.20
C HIS A 240 24.32 8.29 -0.11
N PRO A 241 25.33 7.64 0.49
CA PRO A 241 25.30 6.21 0.73
C PRO A 241 24.18 5.86 1.71
N LEU A 242 23.46 4.76 1.43
CA LEU A 242 22.55 4.20 2.43
C LEU A 242 23.37 3.66 3.61
N PRO A 243 23.02 3.95 4.89
CA PRO A 243 23.79 3.47 6.02
C PRO A 243 23.76 1.94 6.09
N GLU A 244 24.88 1.30 6.41
CA GLU A 244 25.01 -0.16 6.42
C GLU A 244 23.98 -0.83 7.34
N TRP A 245 23.67 -0.21 8.48
CA TRP A 245 22.66 -0.71 9.43
C TRP A 245 21.22 -0.68 8.90
N ALA A 246 20.94 -0.02 7.78
CA ALA A 246 19.62 -0.10 7.15
C ALA A 246 19.26 -1.54 6.75
N ARG A 247 20.24 -2.41 6.55
CA ARG A 247 20.06 -3.84 6.28
C ARG A 247 19.47 -4.61 7.47
N GLU A 248 19.64 -4.13 8.69
CA GLU A 248 19.12 -4.76 9.92
C GLU A 248 17.59 -4.86 9.87
N PHE A 249 16.92 -3.87 9.30
CA PHE A 249 15.47 -3.90 9.04
C PHE A 249 15.12 -4.15 7.56
N GLY A 250 16.09 -4.59 6.74
CA GLY A 250 15.88 -5.08 5.39
C GLY A 250 15.72 -3.99 4.32
N ALA A 251 16.11 -2.74 4.59
CA ALA A 251 16.18 -1.69 3.58
C ALA A 251 17.46 -1.84 2.75
N ARG A 252 17.32 -1.84 1.42
CA ARG A 252 18.41 -2.00 0.46
C ARG A 252 18.65 -0.76 -0.40
N ASN A 253 17.72 0.19 -0.38
CA ASN A 253 17.77 1.47 -1.07
C ASN A 253 17.00 2.54 -0.30
N TRP A 254 17.11 3.80 -0.71
CA TRP A 254 16.46 4.92 -0.08
C TRP A 254 14.93 4.84 -0.10
N ALA A 255 14.32 4.27 -1.15
CA ALA A 255 12.87 4.10 -1.22
C ALA A 255 12.38 3.19 -0.08
N GLN A 256 13.05 2.06 0.13
CA GLN A 256 12.73 1.13 1.21
C GLN A 256 13.03 1.74 2.59
N PHE A 257 14.10 2.50 2.73
CA PHE A 257 14.42 3.21 3.97
C PHE A 257 13.30 4.18 4.36
N PHE A 258 12.90 5.07 3.46
CA PHE A 258 11.85 6.05 3.73
C PHE A 258 10.48 5.39 3.94
N LEU A 259 10.12 4.38 3.15
CA LEU A 259 8.84 3.67 3.34
C LEU A 259 8.82 2.94 4.68
N LYS A 260 9.87 2.23 5.05
CA LYS A 260 9.91 1.52 6.34
C LYS A 260 9.85 2.48 7.54
N PHE A 261 10.39 3.69 7.43
CA PHE A 261 10.17 4.73 8.42
C PHE A 261 8.68 5.04 8.60
N VAL A 262 7.96 5.28 7.50
CA VAL A 262 6.51 5.56 7.52
C VAL A 262 5.72 4.34 8.01
N LEU A 263 5.96 3.18 7.43
CA LEU A 263 5.22 1.94 7.71
C LEU A 263 5.43 1.42 9.13
N SER A 264 6.52 1.76 9.77
CA SER A 264 6.82 1.32 11.14
C SER A 264 6.09 2.14 12.22
N HIS A 265 5.51 3.30 11.89
CA HIS A 265 4.74 4.06 12.86
C HIS A 265 3.44 3.31 13.22
N PRO A 266 3.14 3.08 14.53
CA PRO A 266 2.02 2.22 14.94
C PRO A 266 0.65 2.75 14.50
N ALA A 267 0.45 4.06 14.43
CA ALA A 267 -0.82 4.66 14.01
C ALA A 267 -1.02 4.68 12.49
N VAL A 268 0.00 4.39 11.66
CA VAL A 268 -0.13 4.37 10.20
C VAL A 268 -0.74 3.05 9.75
N THR A 269 -1.85 3.07 9.03
CA THR A 269 -2.48 1.87 8.48
C THR A 269 -1.91 1.51 7.11
N CYS A 270 -1.79 2.49 6.21
CA CYS A 270 -1.32 2.26 4.84
C CYS A 270 -0.59 3.49 4.29
N ALA A 271 0.50 3.31 3.56
CA ALA A 271 1.14 4.38 2.77
C ALA A 271 0.87 4.15 1.28
N ILE A 272 0.68 5.25 0.52
CA ILE A 272 0.31 5.21 -0.90
C ILE A 272 1.35 5.92 -1.79
N PRO A 273 2.59 5.40 -1.89
CA PRO A 273 3.54 5.93 -2.86
C PRO A 273 3.01 5.77 -4.28
N ALA A 274 3.30 6.75 -5.14
CA ALA A 274 2.95 6.72 -6.55
C ALA A 274 4.18 6.45 -7.41
N THR A 275 4.07 5.57 -8.39
CA THR A 275 5.13 5.32 -9.37
C THR A 275 4.58 5.01 -10.75
N SER A 276 5.38 5.26 -11.77
CA SER A 276 5.12 4.90 -13.16
C SER A 276 6.01 3.76 -13.67
N GLN A 277 6.86 3.20 -12.80
CA GLN A 277 7.88 2.21 -13.18
C GLN A 277 7.69 0.90 -12.41
N VAL A 278 7.77 -0.21 -13.13
CA VAL A 278 7.65 -1.58 -12.58
C VAL A 278 8.68 -1.84 -11.49
N GLY A 279 9.97 -1.56 -11.76
CA GLY A 279 11.04 -1.78 -10.78
C GLY A 279 10.84 -0.98 -9.49
N HIS A 280 10.37 0.27 -9.57
CA HIS A 280 10.05 1.06 -8.38
C HIS A 280 8.84 0.49 -7.61
N MET A 281 7.87 -0.11 -8.31
CA MET A 281 6.76 -0.78 -7.63
C MET A 281 7.24 -2.02 -6.88
N GLU A 282 8.11 -2.84 -7.49
CA GLU A 282 8.73 -4.00 -6.83
C GLU A 282 9.52 -3.58 -5.58
N GLU A 283 10.32 -2.53 -5.67
CA GLU A 283 11.08 -1.96 -4.55
C GLU A 283 10.17 -1.47 -3.42
N ASN A 284 9.11 -0.75 -3.77
CA ASN A 284 8.11 -0.26 -2.82
C ASN A 284 7.41 -1.43 -2.10
N MET A 285 6.96 -2.43 -2.84
CA MET A 285 6.29 -3.62 -2.28
C MET A 285 7.23 -4.44 -1.39
N ALA A 286 8.53 -4.46 -1.69
CA ALA A 286 9.52 -5.11 -0.84
C ALA A 286 9.67 -4.39 0.52
N ALA A 287 9.45 -3.07 0.61
CA ALA A 287 9.47 -2.33 1.87
C ALA A 287 8.37 -2.78 2.86
N ALA A 288 7.26 -3.30 2.36
CA ALA A 288 6.16 -3.81 3.18
C ALA A 288 6.41 -5.22 3.75
N ARG A 289 7.63 -5.76 3.58
CA ARG A 289 7.99 -7.13 4.00
C ARG A 289 9.15 -7.13 4.99
N GLY A 290 9.20 -8.17 5.82
CA GLY A 290 10.30 -8.37 6.77
C GLY A 290 10.24 -7.43 7.99
N PRO A 291 11.35 -7.27 8.73
CA PRO A 291 11.36 -6.50 9.97
C PRO A 291 11.10 -5.03 9.70
N MET A 292 10.41 -4.39 10.66
CA MET A 292 10.15 -2.95 10.65
C MET A 292 11.03 -2.28 11.72
N PRO A 293 11.49 -1.04 11.49
CA PRO A 293 12.16 -0.23 12.50
C PRO A 293 11.33 -0.11 13.79
N ASP A 294 11.94 -0.31 14.94
CA ASP A 294 11.36 0.05 16.22
C ASP A 294 11.54 1.56 16.51
N ALA A 295 11.10 2.01 17.67
CA ALA A 295 11.14 3.43 18.04
C ALA A 295 12.58 3.98 18.08
N ASP A 296 13.56 3.20 18.56
CA ASP A 296 14.95 3.60 18.65
C ASP A 296 15.60 3.68 17.26
N THR A 297 15.32 2.68 16.43
CA THR A 297 15.74 2.66 15.03
C THR A 297 15.15 3.84 14.25
N ARG A 298 13.87 4.17 14.48
CA ARG A 298 13.23 5.35 13.85
C ARG A 298 13.93 6.65 14.25
N ARG A 299 14.29 6.83 15.53
CA ARG A 299 15.07 7.98 15.98
C ARG A 299 16.44 8.03 15.27
N ARG A 300 17.14 6.88 15.22
CA ARG A 300 18.42 6.76 14.51
C ARG A 300 18.29 7.10 13.00
N MET A 301 17.18 6.76 12.37
CA MET A 301 16.90 7.12 10.97
C MET A 301 16.74 8.63 10.81
N ILE A 302 16.01 9.29 11.70
CA ILE A 302 15.85 10.74 11.72
C ILE A 302 17.20 11.43 11.90
N ASP A 303 17.94 11.07 12.95
CA ASP A 303 19.25 11.64 13.26
C ASP A 303 20.26 11.47 12.12
N TYR A 304 20.15 10.36 11.37
CA TYR A 304 21.01 10.13 10.21
C TYR A 304 20.69 11.09 9.08
N VAL A 305 19.40 11.21 8.73
CA VAL A 305 18.94 12.08 7.63
C VAL A 305 19.19 13.56 7.95
N GLU A 306 19.02 13.99 9.20
CA GLU A 306 19.25 15.38 9.65
C GLU A 306 20.75 15.79 9.64
N ARG A 307 21.66 14.84 9.56
CA ARG A 307 23.10 15.10 9.44
C ARG A 307 23.64 15.11 8.01
N LEU A 308 22.84 14.70 7.01
CA LEU A 308 23.22 14.70 5.61
C LEU A 308 22.98 16.04 4.93
#